data_d45f45d22d85ee5dc599046e89835c54
#
_entry.id   d45f45d22d85ee5dc599046e89835c54
#
_cell.length_a   1.000
_cell.length_b   1.000
_cell.length_c   1.000
_cell.angle_alpha   90.00
_cell.angle_beta   90.00
_cell.angle_gamma   90.00
#
_symmetry.space_group_name_H-M   'P 1'
#
loop_
_entity.id
_entity.type
_entity.pdbx_description
1 polymer ?
#
loop_
_entity_poly.entity_id
_entity_poly.type
_entity_poly.pdbx_seq_one_letter_code
_entity_poly.pdbx_strand_id
1 'polypeptide(L)'
;MSARITPGSRREIGLPAALFAKLAGRKMGTQPPAVFTILARTRRVFWGWLAFSGTLMPFGHLSRRESEMVILSVAHQTGSDYEQAHHRRLGRRAG
;
A
#
# COMPACT_ATOMS: atom_id res chain seq x y z
N MET A 1 12.18 5.77 10.81
CA MET A 1 12.18 7.09 10.14
C MET A 1 10.76 7.60 10.03
N SER A 2 10.53 8.83 10.41
CA SER A 2 9.20 9.43 10.29
C SER A 2 8.92 9.87 8.86
N ALA A 3 7.67 9.78 8.43
CA ALA A 3 7.27 10.21 7.10
C ALA A 3 7.34 11.74 7.00
N ARG A 4 7.72 12.23 5.84
CA ARG A 4 7.74 13.68 5.56
C ARG A 4 6.33 14.26 5.52
N ILE A 5 5.38 13.46 5.06
CA ILE A 5 3.97 13.81 5.00
C ILE A 5 3.26 12.92 6.00
N THR A 6 2.48 13.53 6.88
CA THR A 6 1.74 12.77 7.89
C THR A 6 0.56 12.02 7.25
N PRO A 7 0.21 10.84 7.76
CA PRO A 7 -1.01 10.16 7.34
C PRO A 7 -2.22 11.07 7.53
N GLY A 8 -3.13 11.04 6.56
CA GLY A 8 -4.33 11.85 6.61
C GLY A 8 -5.34 11.32 7.61
N SER A 9 -5.97 12.22 8.38
CA SER A 9 -7.09 11.89 9.24
C SER A 9 -8.34 11.61 8.39
N ARG A 10 -9.38 11.05 9.02
CA ARG A 10 -10.65 10.79 8.33
C ARG A 10 -11.19 12.03 7.63
N ARG A 11 -11.06 13.20 8.25
CA ARG A 11 -11.50 14.48 7.66
C ARG A 11 -10.70 14.84 6.41
N GLU A 12 -9.39 14.59 6.47
CA GLU A 12 -8.48 14.99 5.40
C GLU A 12 -8.60 14.10 4.17
N ILE A 13 -8.82 12.80 4.37
CA ILE A 13 -8.86 11.84 3.25
C ILE A 13 -10.28 11.46 2.84
N GLY A 14 -11.27 11.77 3.67
CA GLY A 14 -12.65 11.40 3.40
C GLY A 14 -13.04 10.03 3.94
N LEU A 15 -14.32 9.82 4.18
CA LEU A 15 -14.81 8.58 4.77
C LEU A 15 -14.58 7.34 3.91
N PRO A 16 -14.83 7.36 2.59
CA PRO A 16 -14.57 6.17 1.76
C PRO A 16 -13.12 5.70 1.81
N ALA A 17 -12.15 6.63 1.70
CA ALA A 17 -10.74 6.28 1.76
C ALA A 17 -10.33 5.80 3.15
N ALA A 18 -10.86 6.43 4.20
CA ALA A 18 -10.59 6.00 5.58
C ALA A 18 -11.10 4.59 5.83
N LEU A 19 -12.29 4.27 5.33
CA LEU A 19 -12.87 2.94 5.46
C LEU A 19 -12.04 1.92 4.68
N PHE A 20 -11.63 2.23 3.46
CA PHE A 20 -10.78 1.37 2.65
C PHE A 20 -9.47 1.05 3.37
N ALA A 21 -8.79 2.08 3.88
CA ALA A 21 -7.51 1.91 4.58
C ALA A 21 -7.67 1.04 5.82
N LYS A 22 -8.76 1.23 6.56
CA LYS A 22 -9.05 0.44 7.76
C LYS A 22 -9.27 -1.03 7.42
N LEU A 23 -10.05 -1.31 6.38
CA LEU A 23 -10.32 -2.68 5.95
C LEU A 23 -9.04 -3.36 5.42
N ALA A 24 -8.22 -2.62 4.67
CA ALA A 24 -6.94 -3.14 4.19
C ALA A 24 -6.01 -3.49 5.36
N GLY A 25 -5.96 -2.62 6.37
CA GLY A 25 -5.16 -2.88 7.57
C GLY A 25 -5.63 -4.12 8.31
N ARG A 26 -6.95 -4.29 8.46
CA ARG A 26 -7.52 -5.48 9.11
C ARG A 26 -7.17 -6.76 8.35
N LYS A 27 -7.28 -6.74 7.03
CA LYS A 27 -6.94 -7.90 6.20
C LYS A 27 -5.47 -8.27 6.31
N MET A 28 -4.60 -7.28 6.42
CA MET A 28 -3.15 -7.48 6.56
C MET A 28 -2.72 -7.74 8.01
N GLY A 29 -3.63 -7.58 8.97
CA GLY A 29 -3.30 -7.71 10.39
C GLY A 29 -2.47 -6.56 10.94
N THR A 30 -2.67 -5.36 10.40
CA THR A 30 -1.91 -4.17 10.79
C THR A 30 -2.82 -2.98 11.00
N GLN A 31 -2.22 -1.86 11.41
CA GLN A 31 -2.89 -0.57 11.35
C GLN A 31 -3.14 -0.20 9.88
N PRO A 32 -4.02 0.77 9.60
CA PRO A 32 -4.22 1.22 8.23
C PRO A 32 -2.87 1.57 7.59
N PRO A 33 -2.53 0.98 6.41
CA PRO A 33 -1.22 1.24 5.81
C PRO A 33 -1.01 2.72 5.50
N ALA A 34 0.16 3.23 5.90
CA ALA A 34 0.48 4.66 5.72
C ALA A 34 0.48 5.06 4.25
N VAL A 35 0.85 4.15 3.34
CA VAL A 35 0.82 4.44 1.90
C VAL A 35 -0.59 4.86 1.46
N PHE A 36 -1.63 4.23 1.99
CA PHE A 36 -3.00 4.61 1.65
C PHE A 36 -3.42 5.91 2.31
N THR A 37 -3.15 6.08 3.60
CA THR A 37 -3.58 7.28 4.33
C THR A 37 -2.80 8.52 3.93
N ILE A 38 -1.57 8.39 3.48
CA ILE A 38 -0.80 9.52 2.95
C ILE A 38 -1.26 9.86 1.52
N LEU A 39 -1.33 8.87 0.63
CA LEU A 39 -1.76 9.10 -0.75
C LEU A 39 -3.20 9.56 -0.84
N ALA A 40 -4.05 9.14 0.09
CA ALA A 40 -5.46 9.53 0.09
C ALA A 40 -5.66 11.03 0.31
N ARG A 41 -4.66 11.77 0.77
CA ARG A 41 -4.70 13.24 0.83
C ARG A 41 -4.90 13.85 -0.55
N THR A 42 -4.47 13.15 -1.61
CA THR A 42 -4.63 13.61 -2.99
C THR A 42 -6.03 13.37 -3.54
N ARG A 43 -6.88 12.69 -2.80
CA ARG A 43 -8.27 12.44 -3.16
C ARG A 43 -8.41 11.68 -4.48
N ARG A 44 -8.74 12.39 -5.57
CA ARG A 44 -8.98 11.77 -6.88
C ARG A 44 -7.78 10.98 -7.39
N VAL A 45 -6.59 11.52 -7.20
CA VAL A 45 -5.36 10.84 -7.63
C VAL A 45 -5.19 9.52 -6.90
N PHE A 46 -5.51 9.48 -5.61
CA PHE A 46 -5.48 8.23 -4.84
C PHE A 46 -6.34 7.15 -5.47
N TRP A 47 -7.58 7.47 -5.83
CA TRP A 47 -8.49 6.48 -6.42
C TRP A 47 -8.01 6.01 -7.79
N GLY A 48 -7.48 6.91 -8.62
CA GLY A 48 -6.87 6.55 -9.91
C GLY A 48 -5.66 5.65 -9.73
N TRP A 49 -4.80 6.00 -8.79
CA TRP A 49 -3.63 5.18 -8.45
C TRP A 49 -4.06 3.79 -7.95
N LEU A 50 -5.08 3.74 -7.10
CA LEU A 50 -5.56 2.48 -6.53
C LEU A 50 -6.12 1.56 -7.63
N ALA A 51 -6.89 2.12 -8.56
CA ALA A 51 -7.42 1.36 -9.69
C ALA A 51 -6.30 0.80 -10.55
N PHE A 52 -5.32 1.62 -10.89
CA PHE A 52 -4.16 1.19 -11.67
C PHE A 52 -3.38 0.10 -10.96
N SER A 53 -3.09 0.32 -9.67
CA SER A 53 -2.34 -0.64 -8.86
C SER A 53 -3.05 -1.98 -8.75
N GLY A 54 -4.38 -1.95 -8.67
CA GLY A 54 -5.18 -3.18 -8.62
C GLY A 54 -5.06 -4.03 -9.87
N THR A 55 -4.84 -3.40 -11.04
CA THR A 55 -4.63 -4.15 -12.29
C THR A 55 -3.28 -4.87 -12.30
N LEU A 56 -2.36 -4.45 -11.47
CA LEU A 56 -1.05 -5.09 -11.32
C LEU A 56 -1.09 -6.13 -10.21
N MET A 57 -1.74 -5.80 -9.10
CA MET A 57 -1.85 -6.67 -7.93
C MET A 57 -3.05 -6.25 -7.08
N PRO A 58 -4.01 -7.14 -6.78
CA PRO A 58 -3.97 -8.59 -6.99
C PRO A 58 -4.55 -9.08 -8.32
N PHE A 59 -5.06 -8.20 -9.17
CA PHE A 59 -5.82 -8.58 -10.38
C PHE A 59 -4.98 -8.59 -11.65
N GLY A 60 -3.66 -8.66 -11.52
CA GLY A 60 -2.75 -8.72 -12.66
C GLY A 60 -2.42 -10.15 -13.08
N HIS A 61 -1.50 -10.25 -14.04
CA HIS A 61 -1.11 -11.53 -14.60
C HIS A 61 -0.08 -12.29 -13.77
N LEU A 62 0.68 -11.59 -12.93
CA LEU A 62 1.67 -12.23 -12.08
C LEU A 62 1.01 -12.81 -10.85
N SER A 63 1.53 -13.94 -10.36
CA SER A 63 1.09 -14.49 -9.08
C SER A 63 1.43 -13.51 -7.95
N ARG A 64 0.79 -13.69 -6.80
CA ARG A 64 1.10 -12.85 -5.64
C ARG A 64 2.58 -12.95 -5.26
N ARG A 65 3.13 -14.16 -5.27
CA ARG A 65 4.54 -14.38 -4.97
C ARG A 65 5.45 -13.64 -5.93
N GLU A 66 5.16 -13.72 -7.22
CA GLU A 66 5.95 -13.02 -8.25
C GLU A 66 5.84 -11.50 -8.10
N SER A 67 4.63 -10.98 -7.86
CA SER A 67 4.44 -9.56 -7.63
C SER A 67 5.23 -9.07 -6.43
N GLU A 68 5.23 -9.82 -5.33
CA GLU A 68 5.99 -9.44 -4.14
C GLU A 68 7.49 -9.47 -4.39
N MET A 69 7.98 -10.42 -5.20
CA MET A 69 9.39 -10.48 -5.57
C MET A 69 9.81 -9.24 -6.36
N VAL A 70 8.99 -8.82 -7.31
CA VAL A 70 9.27 -7.61 -8.10
C VAL A 70 9.27 -6.37 -7.20
N ILE A 71 8.29 -6.24 -6.32
CA ILE A 71 8.18 -5.11 -5.40
C ILE A 71 9.39 -5.04 -4.48
N LEU A 72 9.81 -6.17 -3.92
CA LEU A 72 10.98 -6.22 -3.04
C LEU A 72 12.26 -5.88 -3.79
N SER A 73 12.40 -6.32 -5.04
CA SER A 73 13.56 -5.97 -5.86
C SER A 73 13.63 -4.46 -6.10
N VAL A 74 12.51 -3.84 -6.45
CA VAL A 74 12.46 -2.39 -6.66
C VAL A 74 12.74 -1.64 -5.35
N ALA A 75 12.16 -2.09 -4.24
CA ALA A 75 12.37 -1.48 -2.93
C ALA A 75 13.84 -1.53 -2.51
N HIS A 76 14.51 -2.65 -2.78
CA HIS A 76 15.93 -2.80 -2.49
C HIS A 76 16.76 -1.84 -3.34
N GLN A 77 16.51 -1.78 -4.65
CA GLN A 77 17.26 -0.95 -5.57
C GLN A 77 17.08 0.55 -5.30
N THR A 78 15.90 0.94 -4.83
CA THR A 78 15.59 2.35 -4.54
C THR A 78 15.86 2.73 -3.09
N GLY A 79 16.22 1.78 -2.23
CA GLY A 79 16.50 2.04 -0.82
C GLY A 79 15.25 2.36 0.00
N SER A 80 14.09 1.82 -0.38
CA SER A 80 12.84 2.08 0.34
C SER A 80 12.69 1.12 1.52
N ASP A 81 13.02 1.57 2.71
CA ASP A 81 12.89 0.75 3.92
C ASP A 81 11.44 0.41 4.23
N TYR A 82 10.52 1.35 4.01
CA TYR A 82 9.10 1.14 4.25
C TYR A 82 8.57 0.01 3.38
N GLU A 83 8.85 0.05 2.07
CA GLU A 83 8.37 -0.97 1.14
C GLU A 83 9.00 -2.32 1.42
N GLN A 84 10.28 -2.36 1.77
CA GLN A 84 10.94 -3.62 2.13
C GLN A 84 10.29 -4.25 3.35
N ALA A 85 10.08 -3.49 4.41
CA ALA A 85 9.49 -4.01 5.64
C ALA A 85 8.07 -4.52 5.40
N HIS A 86 7.27 -3.74 4.67
CA HIS A 86 5.87 -4.06 4.40
C HIS A 86 5.75 -5.30 3.51
N HIS A 87 6.47 -5.33 2.41
CA HIS A 87 6.33 -6.40 1.42
C HIS A 87 7.10 -7.67 1.76
N ARG A 88 8.10 -7.64 2.63
CA ARG A 88 8.71 -8.85 3.15
C ARG A 88 7.67 -9.71 3.87
N ARG A 89 6.83 -9.07 4.67
CA ARG A 89 5.77 -9.77 5.39
C ARG A 89 4.74 -10.33 4.42
N LEU A 90 4.31 -9.54 3.44
CA LEU A 90 3.36 -9.99 2.43
C LEU A 90 3.93 -11.11 1.57
N GLY A 91 5.21 -11.01 1.21
CA GLY A 91 5.90 -12.03 0.42
C GLY A 91 5.98 -13.37 1.14
N ARG A 92 6.25 -13.35 2.45
CA ARG A 92 6.26 -14.58 3.25
C ARG A 92 4.91 -15.27 3.26
N ARG A 93 3.83 -14.51 3.29
CA ARG A 93 2.47 -15.06 3.21
C ARG A 93 2.17 -15.68 1.85
N ALA A 94 2.79 -15.17 0.80
CA ALA A 94 2.56 -15.65 -0.57
C ALA A 94 3.44 -16.85 -0.93
N GLY A 95 4.40 -17.16 -0.08
CA GLY A 95 5.36 -18.23 -0.34
C GLY A 95 6.68 -17.63 -0.76
#